data_13d26af48571fc344bef144c41806e6c
#
_entry.id   13d26af48571fc344bef144c41806e6c
#
_cell.length_a   1.000
_cell.length_b   1.000
_cell.length_c   1.000
_cell.angle_alpha   90.00
_cell.angle_beta   90.00
_cell.angle_gamma   90.00
#
_symmetry.space_group_name_H-M   'P 1'
#
loop_
_entity.id
_entity.type
_entity.pdbx_description
1 polymer ?
#
loop_
_entity_poly.entity_id
_entity_poly.type
_entity_poly.pdbx_seq_one_letter_code
_entity_poly.pdbx_strand_id
1 'polypeptide(L)'
;MSTKPQILFIVEGERLERKVIERMAMAYGFQCEISSVRTTIYDLYVSLKNENGFLDVVPALKEMLEQKASILEKNPPSENRDKELARIRCDINNLNHSYSSIYLIFDSELQHHDLKEDEPTASTEDVAMKHCDVLKEMLEFFNNETDQGKLYVNYPMMESYRDCDDYFDITYRERIVSLDALFKNDGGKGYKALVSRRKKSNIDGIDIKEPEFNRLICMNVFKLNYLSTTQWRKMDYDDFRKYSGQMAILEKERDFISASHAVSVLNTSMFFAIDYKGCEFYDASINP
;
A
#
# COMPACT_ATOMS: atom_id res chain seq x y z
N MET A 1 21.06 -22.88 12.07
CA MET A 1 19.61 -23.07 11.88
C MET A 1 19.13 -21.88 11.11
N SER A 2 18.61 -22.02 9.89
CA SER A 2 17.96 -20.93 9.16
C SER A 2 16.70 -20.59 9.96
N THR A 3 16.66 -19.41 10.55
CA THR A 3 15.42 -18.89 11.15
C THR A 3 14.42 -18.69 10.03
N LYS A 4 13.26 -19.33 10.12
CA LYS A 4 12.17 -19.12 9.15
C LYS A 4 11.80 -17.64 9.14
N PRO A 5 11.54 -17.05 7.97
CA PRO A 5 11.05 -15.68 7.90
C PRO A 5 9.75 -15.57 8.70
N GLN A 6 9.66 -14.50 9.48
CA GLN A 6 8.51 -14.30 10.37
C GLN A 6 7.38 -13.51 9.72
N ILE A 7 7.68 -12.73 8.69
CA ILE A 7 6.76 -11.82 8.02
C ILE A 7 6.64 -12.18 6.54
N LEU A 8 5.40 -12.27 6.04
CA LEU A 8 5.09 -12.25 4.62
C LEU A 8 4.52 -10.88 4.25
N PHE A 9 5.11 -10.24 3.25
CA PHE A 9 4.50 -9.10 2.58
C PHE A 9 3.89 -9.54 1.26
N ILE A 10 2.63 -9.20 1.07
CA ILE A 10 1.91 -9.33 -0.20
C ILE A 10 1.79 -7.93 -0.77
N VAL A 11 2.40 -7.67 -1.93
CA VAL A 11 2.46 -6.34 -2.52
C VAL A 11 1.86 -6.34 -3.92
N GLU A 12 1.30 -5.19 -4.32
CA GLU A 12 0.70 -5.02 -5.63
C GLU A 12 1.72 -5.19 -6.75
N GLY A 13 2.77 -4.37 -6.74
CA GLY A 13 3.73 -4.27 -7.83
C GLY A 13 5.03 -5.06 -7.61
N GLU A 14 5.69 -5.36 -8.72
CA GLU A 14 6.93 -6.15 -8.73
C GLU A 14 8.19 -5.35 -8.39
N ARG A 15 8.16 -4.04 -8.55
CA ARG A 15 9.38 -3.21 -8.57
C ARG A 15 9.46 -2.25 -7.41
N LEU A 16 8.54 -1.31 -7.32
CA LEU A 16 8.66 -0.21 -6.38
C LEU A 16 8.34 -0.67 -4.96
N GLU A 17 7.17 -1.26 -4.77
CA GLU A 17 6.68 -1.74 -3.47
C GLU A 17 7.66 -2.76 -2.87
N ARG A 18 8.01 -3.79 -3.66
CA ARG A 18 9.01 -4.78 -3.26
C ARG A 18 10.31 -4.12 -2.81
N LYS A 19 10.84 -3.19 -3.60
CA LYS A 19 12.10 -2.52 -3.33
C LYS A 19 12.04 -1.64 -2.07
N VAL A 20 10.94 -0.93 -1.84
CA VAL A 20 10.75 -0.10 -0.64
C VAL A 20 10.68 -0.99 0.60
N ILE A 21 9.91 -2.08 0.55
CA ILE A 21 9.77 -3.02 1.67
C ILE A 21 11.08 -3.76 1.96
N GLU A 22 11.79 -4.27 0.94
CA GLU A 22 13.11 -4.88 1.12
C GLU A 22 14.09 -3.97 1.86
N ARG A 23 14.09 -2.68 1.52
CA ARG A 23 14.98 -1.70 2.16
C ARG A 23 14.56 -1.34 3.56
N MET A 24 13.26 -1.20 3.80
CA MET A 24 12.76 -0.99 5.15
C MET A 24 13.08 -2.21 6.02
N ALA A 25 12.92 -3.42 5.49
CA ALA A 25 13.30 -4.65 6.17
C ALA A 25 14.79 -4.68 6.52
N MET A 26 15.66 -4.28 5.60
CA MET A 26 17.10 -4.16 5.85
C MET A 26 17.42 -3.10 6.90
N ALA A 27 16.80 -1.91 6.79
CA ALA A 27 17.04 -0.80 7.71
C ALA A 27 16.66 -1.14 9.15
N TYR A 28 15.56 -1.85 9.34
CA TYR A 28 15.02 -2.17 10.67
C TYR A 28 15.26 -3.59 11.14
N GLY A 29 15.94 -4.42 10.33
CA GLY A 29 16.29 -5.80 10.69
C GLY A 29 15.09 -6.76 10.70
N PHE A 30 14.07 -6.52 9.87
CA PHE A 30 12.96 -7.45 9.70
C PHE A 30 13.40 -8.70 8.92
N GLN A 31 12.96 -9.87 9.38
CA GLN A 31 13.06 -11.10 8.60
C GLN A 31 11.75 -11.32 7.85
N CYS A 32 11.76 -11.12 6.55
CA CYS A 32 10.55 -11.19 5.74
C CYS A 32 10.79 -11.83 4.38
N GLU A 33 9.71 -12.33 3.81
CA GLU A 33 9.58 -12.65 2.39
C GLU A 33 8.54 -11.75 1.74
N ILE A 34 8.67 -11.52 0.43
CA ILE A 34 7.79 -10.62 -0.31
C ILE A 34 7.28 -11.34 -1.54
N SER A 35 5.95 -11.41 -1.67
CA SER A 35 5.26 -11.91 -2.85
C SER A 35 4.53 -10.79 -3.57
N SER A 36 4.79 -10.64 -4.87
CA SER A 36 4.11 -9.65 -5.72
C SER A 36 2.97 -10.33 -6.48
N VAL A 37 1.76 -9.81 -6.29
CA VAL A 37 0.56 -10.42 -6.91
C VAL A 37 0.28 -9.89 -8.32
N ARG A 38 0.87 -8.75 -8.70
CA ARG A 38 0.71 -8.14 -10.03
C ARG A 38 -0.74 -7.90 -10.40
N THR A 39 -1.50 -7.43 -9.46
CA THR A 39 -2.94 -7.16 -9.60
C THR A 39 -3.31 -5.99 -8.72
N THR A 40 -4.31 -5.21 -9.13
CA THR A 40 -4.83 -4.10 -8.33
C THR A 40 -5.59 -4.63 -7.11
N ILE A 41 -5.84 -3.75 -6.14
CA ILE A 41 -6.68 -4.12 -4.97
C ILE A 41 -8.09 -4.50 -5.40
N TYR A 42 -8.62 -3.89 -6.46
CA TYR A 42 -9.94 -4.21 -6.99
C TYR A 42 -9.99 -5.60 -7.63
N ASP A 43 -9.01 -5.93 -8.48
CA ASP A 43 -8.94 -7.26 -9.08
C ASP A 43 -8.71 -8.34 -8.02
N LEU A 44 -7.94 -8.03 -6.98
CA LEU A 44 -7.79 -8.92 -5.83
C LEU A 44 -9.13 -9.13 -5.12
N TYR A 45 -9.89 -8.07 -4.88
CA TYR A 45 -11.23 -8.15 -4.29
C TYR A 45 -12.14 -9.07 -5.10
N VAL A 46 -12.23 -8.86 -6.42
CA VAL A 46 -13.05 -9.68 -7.32
C VAL A 46 -12.61 -11.15 -7.29
N SER A 47 -11.30 -11.40 -7.22
CA SER A 47 -10.75 -12.76 -7.22
C SER A 47 -10.98 -13.50 -5.89
N LEU A 48 -11.05 -12.79 -4.78
CA LEU A 48 -11.23 -13.39 -3.45
C LEU A 48 -12.69 -13.49 -3.03
N LYS A 49 -13.55 -12.58 -3.50
CA LYS A 49 -14.96 -12.53 -3.08
C LYS A 49 -15.79 -13.62 -3.80
N ASN A 50 -16.60 -14.31 -3.02
CA ASN A 50 -17.60 -15.27 -3.52
C ASN A 50 -18.93 -15.09 -2.77
N GLU A 51 -19.94 -15.92 -3.10
CA GLU A 51 -21.27 -15.86 -2.48
C GLU A 51 -21.27 -16.08 -0.96
N ASN A 52 -20.23 -16.72 -0.42
CA ASN A 52 -20.10 -17.05 1.01
C ASN A 52 -19.15 -16.11 1.77
N GLY A 53 -18.63 -15.07 1.12
CA GLY A 53 -17.66 -14.13 1.70
C GLY A 53 -16.33 -14.12 0.94
N PHE A 54 -15.22 -14.13 1.66
CA PHE A 54 -13.89 -14.13 1.06
C PHE A 54 -13.20 -15.49 1.18
N LEU A 55 -12.40 -15.82 0.17
CA LEU A 55 -11.51 -16.98 0.17
C LEU A 55 -10.26 -16.68 1.02
N ASP A 56 -9.65 -17.74 1.54
CA ASP A 56 -8.35 -17.61 2.21
C ASP A 56 -7.29 -17.04 1.23
N VAL A 57 -6.61 -15.98 1.67
CA VAL A 57 -5.76 -15.16 0.79
C VAL A 57 -4.59 -15.95 0.22
N VAL A 58 -3.86 -16.71 1.02
CA VAL A 58 -2.63 -17.38 0.57
C VAL A 58 -2.92 -18.48 -0.46
N PRO A 59 -3.89 -19.41 -0.26
CA PRO A 59 -4.28 -20.36 -1.28
C PRO A 59 -4.79 -19.72 -2.57
N ALA A 60 -5.64 -18.70 -2.46
CA ALA A 60 -6.20 -18.02 -3.63
C ALA A 60 -5.12 -17.29 -4.46
N LEU A 61 -4.21 -16.58 -3.81
CA LEU A 61 -3.08 -15.93 -4.49
C LEU A 61 -2.15 -16.93 -5.16
N LYS A 62 -1.91 -18.07 -4.52
CA LYS A 62 -1.11 -19.14 -5.11
C LYS A 62 -1.76 -19.65 -6.39
N GLU A 63 -3.06 -19.93 -6.37
CA GLU A 63 -3.80 -20.36 -7.55
C GLU A 63 -3.75 -19.32 -8.68
N MET A 64 -3.96 -18.03 -8.36
CA MET A 64 -3.83 -16.94 -9.34
C MET A 64 -2.45 -16.88 -9.99
N LEU A 65 -1.38 -17.03 -9.20
CA LEU A 65 -0.01 -17.02 -9.72
C LEU A 65 0.30 -18.27 -10.55
N GLU A 66 -0.19 -19.44 -10.17
CA GLU A 66 -0.06 -20.69 -10.93
C GLU A 66 -0.76 -20.59 -12.29
N GLN A 67 -1.95 -19.99 -12.33
CA GLN A 67 -2.67 -19.70 -13.59
C GLN A 67 -1.87 -18.74 -14.49
N LYS A 68 -1.33 -17.64 -13.93
CA LYS A 68 -0.46 -16.71 -14.68
C LYS A 68 0.78 -17.41 -15.23
N ALA A 69 1.44 -18.25 -14.44
CA ALA A 69 2.59 -19.02 -14.88
C ALA A 69 2.22 -19.95 -16.04
N SER A 70 1.11 -20.68 -15.94
CA SER A 70 0.61 -21.59 -16.97
C SER A 70 0.30 -20.87 -18.31
N ILE A 71 -0.23 -19.65 -18.24
CA ILE A 71 -0.47 -18.83 -19.45
C ILE A 71 0.86 -18.42 -20.08
N LEU A 72 1.83 -17.95 -19.29
CA LEU A 72 3.13 -17.55 -19.78
C LEU A 72 3.92 -18.73 -20.38
N GLU A 73 3.81 -19.92 -19.83
CA GLU A 73 4.46 -21.14 -20.36
C GLU A 73 3.99 -21.51 -21.75
N LYS A 74 2.77 -21.15 -22.13
CA LYS A 74 2.23 -21.37 -23.48
C LYS A 74 2.76 -20.36 -24.52
N ASN A 75 3.32 -19.24 -24.08
CA ASN A 75 3.89 -18.23 -24.97
C ASN A 75 5.26 -18.69 -25.53
N PRO A 76 5.66 -18.22 -26.71
CA PRO A 76 6.97 -18.53 -27.27
C PRO A 76 8.12 -18.19 -26.30
N PRO A 77 9.19 -18.97 -26.27
CA PRO A 77 10.36 -18.69 -25.44
C PRO A 77 10.96 -17.32 -25.72
N SER A 78 11.20 -16.54 -24.65
CA SER A 78 11.94 -15.28 -24.72
C SER A 78 12.59 -14.98 -23.36
N GLU A 79 13.66 -14.20 -23.36
CA GLU A 79 14.38 -13.84 -22.13
C GLU A 79 13.45 -13.14 -21.11
N ASN A 80 12.55 -12.27 -21.58
CA ASN A 80 11.60 -11.56 -20.73
C ASN A 80 10.59 -12.53 -20.11
N ARG A 81 10.02 -13.47 -20.91
CA ARG A 81 9.12 -14.50 -20.41
C ARG A 81 9.79 -15.38 -19.33
N ASP A 82 11.00 -15.82 -19.59
CA ASP A 82 11.71 -16.71 -18.69
C ASP A 82 12.07 -16.02 -17.36
N LYS A 83 12.44 -14.73 -17.43
CA LYS A 83 12.63 -13.89 -16.22
C LYS A 83 11.34 -13.70 -15.43
N GLU A 84 10.23 -13.48 -16.12
CA GLU A 84 8.93 -13.32 -15.46
C GLU A 84 8.45 -14.64 -14.83
N LEU A 85 8.55 -15.75 -15.54
CA LEU A 85 8.25 -17.07 -14.98
C LEU A 85 9.09 -17.38 -13.74
N ALA A 86 10.39 -17.09 -13.76
CA ALA A 86 11.26 -17.30 -12.61
C ALA A 86 10.80 -16.48 -11.39
N ARG A 87 10.36 -15.24 -11.59
CA ARG A 87 9.81 -14.39 -10.52
C ARG A 87 8.50 -14.94 -9.97
N ILE A 88 7.55 -15.32 -10.84
CA ILE A 88 6.27 -15.90 -10.42
C ILE A 88 6.51 -17.19 -9.62
N ARG A 89 7.41 -18.06 -10.06
CA ARG A 89 7.75 -19.27 -9.30
C ARG A 89 8.37 -18.97 -7.94
N CYS A 90 9.19 -17.91 -7.84
CA CYS A 90 9.71 -17.44 -6.55
C CYS A 90 8.58 -16.97 -5.63
N ASP A 91 7.65 -16.16 -6.15
CA ASP A 91 6.50 -15.67 -5.39
C ASP A 91 5.59 -16.83 -4.92
N ILE A 92 5.32 -17.84 -5.78
CA ILE A 92 4.61 -19.07 -5.40
C ILE A 92 5.35 -19.81 -4.29
N ASN A 93 6.68 -19.93 -4.39
CA ASN A 93 7.49 -20.61 -3.36
C ASN A 93 7.39 -19.89 -2.02
N ASN A 94 7.41 -18.55 -2.01
CA ASN A 94 7.24 -17.77 -0.80
C ASN A 94 5.87 -18.08 -0.14
N LEU A 95 4.80 -18.20 -0.92
CA LEU A 95 3.46 -18.53 -0.41
C LEU A 95 3.33 -19.97 0.15
N ASN A 96 4.35 -20.83 0.02
CA ASN A 96 4.35 -22.18 0.61
C ASN A 96 4.90 -22.23 2.04
N HIS A 97 5.45 -21.14 2.57
CA HIS A 97 6.00 -21.11 3.91
C HIS A 97 4.93 -20.72 4.95
N SER A 98 5.21 -20.96 6.21
CA SER A 98 4.38 -20.51 7.33
C SER A 98 4.97 -19.23 7.90
N TYR A 99 4.13 -18.23 8.14
CA TYR A 99 4.48 -16.93 8.67
C TYR A 99 3.76 -16.66 9.98
N SER A 100 4.36 -15.84 10.83
CA SER A 100 3.70 -15.35 12.05
C SER A 100 2.84 -14.13 11.77
N SER A 101 3.15 -13.40 10.72
CA SER A 101 2.41 -12.19 10.35
C SER A 101 2.38 -12.02 8.83
N ILE A 102 1.24 -11.60 8.32
CA ILE A 102 1.00 -11.31 6.89
C ILE A 102 0.56 -9.86 6.77
N TYR A 103 1.25 -9.10 5.93
CA TYR A 103 0.89 -7.71 5.62
C TYR A 103 0.64 -7.55 4.13
N LEU A 104 -0.47 -6.92 3.78
CA LEU A 104 -0.83 -6.56 2.42
C LEU A 104 -0.60 -5.07 2.21
N ILE A 105 0.08 -4.69 1.13
CA ILE A 105 0.38 -3.30 0.81
C ILE A 105 -0.08 -3.02 -0.61
N PHE A 106 -1.10 -2.16 -0.72
CA PHE A 106 -1.75 -1.83 -1.98
C PHE A 106 -1.97 -0.32 -2.11
N ASP A 107 -2.14 0.10 -3.35
CA ASP A 107 -2.57 1.45 -3.68
C ASP A 107 -4.10 1.55 -3.54
N SER A 108 -4.62 2.76 -3.29
CA SER A 108 -6.07 2.95 -3.12
C SER A 108 -6.87 2.75 -4.41
N GLU A 109 -6.23 2.93 -5.58
CA GLU A 109 -6.80 2.69 -6.92
C GLU A 109 -8.19 3.34 -7.14
N LEU A 110 -8.47 4.50 -6.50
CA LEU A 110 -9.77 5.19 -6.55
C LEU A 110 -10.23 5.53 -7.97
N GLN A 111 -9.30 5.56 -8.92
CA GLN A 111 -9.54 5.81 -10.35
C GLN A 111 -9.81 4.53 -11.15
N HIS A 112 -10.13 3.42 -10.52
CA HIS A 112 -10.31 2.15 -11.23
C HIS A 112 -11.44 2.24 -12.26
N HIS A 113 -11.13 1.89 -13.53
CA HIS A 113 -12.01 2.16 -14.67
C HIS A 113 -13.18 1.20 -14.80
N ASP A 114 -13.06 -0.03 -14.31
CA ASP A 114 -14.09 -1.06 -14.49
C ASP A 114 -15.43 -0.69 -13.83
N LEU A 115 -15.38 0.10 -12.73
CA LEU A 115 -16.58 0.66 -12.13
C LEU A 115 -17.29 1.69 -13.02
N LYS A 116 -16.61 2.30 -14.00
CA LYS A 116 -17.20 3.25 -14.94
C LYS A 116 -17.92 2.58 -16.11
N GLU A 117 -17.51 1.38 -16.48
CA GLU A 117 -18.13 0.64 -17.60
C GLU A 117 -19.57 0.27 -17.27
N ASP A 118 -19.85 -0.03 -15.99
CA ASP A 118 -21.20 -0.36 -15.51
C ASP A 118 -22.14 0.85 -15.43
N GLU A 119 -21.57 2.06 -15.27
CA GLU A 119 -22.33 3.31 -15.16
C GLU A 119 -21.64 4.46 -15.92
N PRO A 120 -21.84 4.57 -17.25
CA PRO A 120 -21.15 5.57 -18.08
C PRO A 120 -21.38 7.03 -17.69
N THR A 121 -22.43 7.31 -16.92
CA THR A 121 -22.80 8.67 -16.47
C THR A 121 -22.34 8.98 -15.04
N ALA A 122 -21.70 8.05 -14.35
CA ALA A 122 -21.21 8.27 -13.00
C ALA A 122 -20.13 9.37 -12.96
N SER A 123 -20.21 10.25 -11.97
CA SER A 123 -19.15 11.23 -11.71
C SER A 123 -17.88 10.56 -11.19
N THR A 124 -16.74 11.26 -11.27
CA THR A 124 -15.49 10.76 -10.69
C THR A 124 -15.60 10.55 -9.17
N GLU A 125 -16.42 11.34 -8.50
CA GLU A 125 -16.71 11.18 -7.07
C GLU A 125 -17.52 9.92 -6.80
N ASP A 126 -18.60 9.65 -7.58
CA ASP A 126 -19.40 8.43 -7.41
C ASP A 126 -18.55 7.18 -7.59
N VAL A 127 -17.66 7.17 -8.61
CA VAL A 127 -16.72 6.07 -8.84
C VAL A 127 -15.76 5.91 -7.67
N ALA A 128 -15.15 7.00 -7.18
CA ALA A 128 -14.25 6.96 -6.04
C ALA A 128 -14.95 6.46 -4.77
N MET A 129 -16.19 6.89 -4.52
CA MET A 129 -16.96 6.46 -3.35
C MET A 129 -17.35 4.99 -3.41
N LYS A 130 -17.74 4.47 -4.58
CA LYS A 130 -17.97 3.03 -4.77
C LYS A 130 -16.70 2.22 -4.51
N HIS A 131 -15.56 2.72 -4.99
CA HIS A 131 -14.29 2.06 -4.72
C HIS A 131 -13.92 2.08 -3.22
N CYS A 132 -14.25 3.16 -2.51
CA CYS A 132 -14.13 3.20 -1.06
C CYS A 132 -15.00 2.14 -0.36
N ASP A 133 -16.17 1.78 -0.92
CA ASP A 133 -16.99 0.69 -0.37
C ASP A 133 -16.31 -0.68 -0.56
N VAL A 134 -15.65 -0.90 -1.70
CA VAL A 134 -14.80 -2.09 -1.93
C VAL A 134 -13.64 -2.13 -0.93
N LEU A 135 -12.93 -1.02 -0.77
CA LEU A 135 -11.83 -0.91 0.20
C LEU A 135 -12.30 -1.19 1.63
N LYS A 136 -13.51 -0.73 1.98
CA LYS A 136 -14.10 -0.99 3.30
C LYS A 136 -14.26 -2.49 3.55
N GLU A 137 -14.87 -3.23 2.62
CA GLU A 137 -15.02 -4.68 2.74
C GLU A 137 -13.66 -5.39 2.83
N MET A 138 -12.68 -4.96 2.05
CA MET A 138 -11.32 -5.51 2.09
C MET A 138 -10.65 -5.25 3.44
N LEU A 139 -10.82 -4.06 4.01
CA LEU A 139 -10.25 -3.70 5.32
C LEU A 139 -10.95 -4.41 6.48
N GLU A 140 -12.24 -4.72 6.36
CA GLU A 140 -12.97 -5.55 7.33
C GLU A 140 -12.45 -6.98 7.34
N PHE A 141 -12.12 -7.54 6.18
CA PHE A 141 -11.58 -8.89 6.05
C PHE A 141 -10.09 -8.96 6.42
N PHE A 142 -9.27 -8.05 5.89
CA PHE A 142 -7.83 -7.99 6.13
C PHE A 142 -7.49 -7.07 7.30
N ASN A 143 -7.92 -7.40 8.49
CA ASN A 143 -7.76 -6.58 9.69
C ASN A 143 -6.79 -7.15 10.73
N ASN A 144 -6.27 -8.37 10.50
CA ASN A 144 -5.44 -9.09 11.46
C ASN A 144 -4.25 -9.78 10.76
N GLU A 145 -3.03 -9.36 11.08
CA GLU A 145 -1.80 -9.87 10.50
C GLU A 145 -1.52 -11.35 10.85
N THR A 146 -2.15 -11.89 11.88
CA THR A 146 -1.95 -13.29 12.32
C THR A 146 -2.98 -14.27 11.75
N ASP A 147 -3.93 -13.78 10.95
CA ASP A 147 -4.98 -14.55 10.30
C ASP A 147 -4.90 -14.39 8.77
N GLN A 148 -5.83 -13.69 8.15
CA GLN A 148 -5.82 -13.47 6.69
C GLN A 148 -4.82 -12.40 6.24
N GLY A 149 -4.29 -11.65 7.17
CA GLY A 149 -3.36 -10.56 6.95
C GLY A 149 -3.94 -9.19 7.32
N LYS A 150 -3.07 -8.20 7.40
CA LYS A 150 -3.44 -6.81 7.66
C LYS A 150 -3.14 -5.94 6.46
N LEU A 151 -4.17 -5.30 5.91
CA LEU A 151 -4.08 -4.46 4.72
C LEU A 151 -3.70 -3.02 5.08
N TYR A 152 -2.72 -2.49 4.36
CA TYR A 152 -2.35 -1.08 4.33
C TYR A 152 -2.61 -0.51 2.95
N VAL A 153 -3.37 0.59 2.90
CA VAL A 153 -3.77 1.26 1.66
C VAL A 153 -3.07 2.61 1.56
N ASN A 154 -2.27 2.81 0.50
CA ASN A 154 -1.62 4.09 0.25
C ASN A 154 -2.53 5.05 -0.53
N TYR A 155 -2.56 6.31 -0.13
CA TYR A 155 -3.36 7.35 -0.76
C TYR A 155 -2.46 8.41 -1.44
N PRO A 156 -2.61 8.62 -2.75
CA PRO A 156 -3.38 7.78 -3.68
C PRO A 156 -2.66 6.48 -4.04
N MET A 157 -1.35 6.39 -3.85
CA MET A 157 -0.51 5.24 -4.21
C MET A 157 0.83 5.23 -3.48
N MET A 158 1.61 4.15 -3.64
CA MET A 158 2.92 3.96 -3.00
C MET A 158 3.86 5.15 -3.24
N GLU A 159 3.88 5.73 -4.43
CA GLU A 159 4.72 6.88 -4.76
C GLU A 159 4.48 8.12 -3.87
N SER A 160 3.42 8.14 -3.06
CA SER A 160 3.13 9.21 -2.09
C SER A 160 4.29 9.48 -1.12
N TYR A 161 5.15 8.49 -0.84
CA TYR A 161 6.36 8.70 -0.05
C TYR A 161 7.31 9.75 -0.66
N ARG A 162 7.25 9.96 -1.98
CA ARG A 162 8.08 10.94 -2.70
C ARG A 162 7.62 12.38 -2.53
N ASP A 163 6.38 12.58 -2.10
CA ASP A 163 5.86 13.92 -1.81
C ASP A 163 6.32 14.46 -0.45
N CYS A 164 6.96 13.62 0.36
CA CYS A 164 7.51 13.96 1.66
C CYS A 164 9.02 14.22 1.55
N ASP A 165 9.42 15.48 1.32
CA ASP A 165 10.80 15.85 1.00
C ASP A 165 11.69 16.03 2.23
N ASP A 166 11.19 16.66 3.31
CA ASP A 166 11.97 17.00 4.50
C ASP A 166 11.18 16.77 5.79
N TYR A 167 11.92 16.70 6.94
CA TYR A 167 11.31 16.73 8.26
C TYR A 167 10.57 18.05 8.44
N PHE A 168 9.33 17.96 8.97
CA PHE A 168 8.49 19.10 9.30
C PHE A 168 8.10 20.00 8.11
N ASP A 169 8.19 19.49 6.86
CA ASP A 169 7.70 20.21 5.70
C ASP A 169 6.19 20.48 5.87
N ILE A 170 5.88 21.71 6.27
CA ILE A 170 4.48 22.14 6.49
C ILE A 170 3.66 22.08 5.19
N THR A 171 4.29 22.12 4.03
CA THR A 171 3.59 22.03 2.75
C THR A 171 3.03 20.63 2.51
N TYR A 172 3.65 19.58 3.12
CA TYR A 172 3.12 18.22 3.06
C TYR A 172 1.75 18.10 3.73
N ARG A 173 1.45 18.93 4.74
CA ARG A 173 0.16 19.00 5.39
C ARG A 173 -0.98 19.16 4.38
N GLU A 174 -0.81 20.00 3.38
CA GLU A 174 -1.82 20.39 2.40
C GLU A 174 -1.70 19.62 1.07
N ARG A 175 -0.81 18.63 0.99
CA ARG A 175 -0.67 17.79 -0.21
C ARG A 175 -1.94 16.99 -0.44
N ILE A 176 -2.57 17.25 -1.59
CA ILE A 176 -3.77 16.58 -2.07
C ILE A 176 -3.61 16.31 -3.56
N VAL A 177 -4.43 15.40 -4.08
CA VAL A 177 -4.56 15.11 -5.50
C VAL A 177 -6.04 15.20 -5.85
N SER A 178 -6.43 16.07 -6.78
CA SER A 178 -7.82 16.14 -7.23
C SER A 178 -8.23 14.84 -7.92
N LEU A 179 -9.50 14.44 -7.79
CA LEU A 179 -10.04 13.29 -8.50
C LEU A 179 -9.85 13.45 -10.01
N ASP A 180 -10.05 14.66 -10.55
CA ASP A 180 -9.82 14.92 -11.97
C ASP A 180 -8.41 14.60 -12.43
N ALA A 181 -7.40 14.84 -11.57
CA ALA A 181 -6.01 14.49 -11.88
C ALA A 181 -5.75 12.99 -11.81
N LEU A 182 -6.43 12.27 -10.90
CA LEU A 182 -6.33 10.81 -10.79
C LEU A 182 -7.06 10.10 -11.93
N PHE A 183 -8.23 10.62 -12.32
CA PHE A 183 -9.10 10.01 -13.34
C PHE A 183 -8.77 10.40 -14.78
N LYS A 184 -7.73 11.22 -15.01
CA LYS A 184 -7.22 11.41 -16.36
C LYS A 184 -6.85 10.06 -16.96
N ASN A 185 -7.10 9.90 -18.29
CA ASN A 185 -6.93 8.65 -19.06
C ASN A 185 -5.50 8.06 -19.06
N ASP A 186 -4.70 8.37 -18.07
CA ASP A 186 -3.33 7.90 -17.90
C ASP A 186 -3.12 6.90 -16.74
N GLY A 187 -4.22 6.49 -16.06
CA GLY A 187 -4.17 5.50 -14.97
C GLY A 187 -3.25 5.94 -13.82
N GLY A 188 -3.35 7.21 -13.38
CA GLY A 188 -2.53 7.76 -12.30
C GLY A 188 -1.09 8.10 -12.71
N LYS A 189 -0.70 7.92 -13.97
CA LYS A 189 0.65 8.27 -14.46
C LYS A 189 0.96 9.76 -14.26
N GLY A 190 -0.06 10.62 -14.34
CA GLY A 190 0.08 12.06 -14.07
C GLY A 190 0.59 12.34 -12.67
N TYR A 191 0.04 11.66 -11.67
CA TYR A 191 0.54 11.77 -10.29
C TYR A 191 1.97 11.21 -10.15
N LYS A 192 2.25 10.03 -10.69
CA LYS A 192 3.61 9.44 -10.68
C LYS A 192 4.65 10.37 -11.31
N ALA A 193 4.31 11.01 -12.43
CA ALA A 193 5.18 12.00 -13.08
C ALA A 193 5.36 13.26 -12.23
N LEU A 194 4.30 13.73 -11.56
CA LEU A 194 4.35 14.90 -10.69
C LEU A 194 5.30 14.67 -9.51
N VAL A 195 5.14 13.59 -8.76
CA VAL A 195 5.98 13.29 -7.61
C VAL A 195 7.41 12.98 -8.00
N SER A 196 7.62 12.35 -9.16
CA SER A 196 8.98 12.11 -9.69
C SER A 196 9.74 13.40 -9.99
N ARG A 197 9.04 14.46 -10.41
CA ARG A 197 9.63 15.80 -10.64
C ARG A 197 9.92 16.55 -9.34
N ARG A 198 9.11 16.30 -8.30
CA ARG A 198 9.27 16.94 -6.98
C ARG A 198 10.35 16.28 -6.14
N LYS A 199 10.70 15.05 -6.49
CA LYS A 199 11.59 14.18 -5.74
C LYS A 199 12.92 14.85 -5.44
N LYS A 200 13.22 15.09 -4.16
CA LYS A 200 14.54 15.49 -3.65
C LYS A 200 15.31 14.33 -3.03
N SER A 201 14.60 13.32 -2.51
CA SER A 201 15.21 12.16 -1.86
C SER A 201 15.06 10.88 -2.71
N ASN A 202 16.12 10.06 -2.70
CA ASN A 202 16.18 8.78 -3.40
C ASN A 202 15.82 7.62 -2.45
N ILE A 203 14.60 7.58 -1.93
CA ILE A 203 14.17 6.49 -1.02
C ILE A 203 14.20 5.12 -1.71
N ASP A 204 14.03 5.08 -3.01
CA ASP A 204 14.24 3.92 -3.87
C ASP A 204 15.72 3.76 -4.30
N GLY A 205 16.64 4.61 -3.84
CA GLY A 205 18.09 4.52 -4.03
C GLY A 205 18.72 3.32 -3.31
N ILE A 206 19.98 2.98 -3.59
CA ILE A 206 20.68 1.81 -3.05
C ILE A 206 21.05 1.99 -1.57
N ASP A 207 21.19 3.22 -1.10
CA ASP A 207 21.79 3.58 0.20
C ASP A 207 20.79 4.10 1.23
N ILE A 208 19.50 3.70 1.16
CA ILE A 208 18.52 4.15 2.15
C ILE A 208 18.79 3.51 3.48
N LYS A 209 18.86 4.35 4.49
CA LYS A 209 19.13 4.00 5.88
C LYS A 209 17.91 4.28 6.76
N GLU A 210 17.98 3.79 7.97
CA GLU A 210 16.97 4.00 9.01
C GLU A 210 16.51 5.47 9.16
N PRO A 211 17.39 6.50 9.16
CA PRO A 211 16.94 7.89 9.30
C PRO A 211 15.97 8.36 8.21
N GLU A 212 16.11 7.92 6.97
CA GLU A 212 15.20 8.29 5.90
C GLU A 212 13.82 7.66 6.08
N PHE A 213 13.75 6.42 6.56
CA PHE A 213 12.48 5.78 6.90
C PHE A 213 11.84 6.41 8.14
N ASN A 214 12.62 6.74 9.17
CA ASN A 214 12.13 7.46 10.36
C ASN A 214 11.51 8.80 9.95
N ARG A 215 12.15 9.53 9.04
CA ARG A 215 11.58 10.76 8.48
C ARG A 215 10.23 10.53 7.82
N LEU A 216 10.10 9.50 6.99
CA LEU A 216 8.83 9.18 6.33
C LEU A 216 7.75 8.80 7.33
N ILE A 217 8.08 7.96 8.30
CA ILE A 217 7.16 7.58 9.38
C ILE A 217 6.69 8.83 10.12
N CYS A 218 7.64 9.66 10.58
CA CYS A 218 7.36 10.90 11.31
C CYS A 218 6.41 11.82 10.51
N MET A 219 6.70 12.07 9.24
CA MET A 219 5.89 12.97 8.41
C MET A 219 4.50 12.40 8.13
N ASN A 220 4.36 11.09 7.92
CA ASN A 220 3.05 10.48 7.75
C ASN A 220 2.25 10.45 9.07
N VAL A 221 2.90 10.34 10.22
CA VAL A 221 2.25 10.53 11.54
C VAL A 221 1.74 11.96 11.71
N PHE A 222 2.52 12.98 11.31
CA PHE A 222 2.08 14.37 11.32
C PHE A 222 0.87 14.59 10.40
N LYS A 223 0.92 14.02 9.18
CA LYS A 223 -0.17 14.10 8.22
C LYS A 223 -1.42 13.42 8.76
N LEU A 224 -1.30 12.25 9.34
CA LEU A 224 -2.41 11.54 9.98
C LEU A 224 -3.04 12.38 11.11
N ASN A 225 -2.22 13.00 11.97
CA ASN A 225 -2.72 13.88 13.01
C ASN A 225 -3.50 15.06 12.42
N TYR A 226 -2.96 15.68 11.37
CA TYR A 226 -3.63 16.78 10.71
C TYR A 226 -4.99 16.38 10.12
N LEU A 227 -5.06 15.24 9.43
CA LEU A 227 -6.30 14.70 8.87
C LEU A 227 -7.33 14.35 9.96
N SER A 228 -6.87 13.92 11.13
CA SER A 228 -7.74 13.47 12.21
C SER A 228 -8.17 14.60 13.15
N THR A 229 -7.30 15.58 13.39
CA THR A 229 -7.47 16.61 14.44
C THR A 229 -7.23 18.05 13.98
N THR A 230 -6.86 18.27 12.72
CA THR A 230 -6.40 19.54 12.12
C THR A 230 -5.10 20.10 12.70
N GLN A 231 -4.40 19.35 13.55
CA GLN A 231 -3.14 19.77 14.17
C GLN A 231 -1.94 19.20 13.43
N TRP A 232 -1.03 20.07 12.98
CA TRP A 232 0.23 19.68 12.36
C TRP A 232 1.33 19.55 13.41
N ARG A 233 1.33 18.41 14.09
CA ARG A 233 2.33 18.02 15.08
C ARG A 233 2.40 16.51 15.23
N LYS A 234 3.44 15.99 15.90
CA LYS A 234 3.44 14.59 16.34
C LYS A 234 2.28 14.36 17.32
N MET A 235 1.76 13.15 17.34
CA MET A 235 0.82 12.68 18.34
C MET A 235 1.53 11.74 19.30
N ASP A 236 0.94 11.44 20.44
CA ASP A 236 1.41 10.34 21.28
C ASP A 236 1.03 8.97 20.69
N TYR A 237 1.57 7.90 21.25
CA TYR A 237 1.36 6.55 20.72
C TYR A 237 -0.09 6.08 20.82
N ASP A 238 -0.80 6.47 21.89
CA ASP A 238 -2.20 6.08 22.09
C ASP A 238 -3.12 6.77 21.07
N ASP A 239 -2.88 8.05 20.82
CA ASP A 239 -3.56 8.79 19.76
C ASP A 239 -3.20 8.23 18.38
N PHE A 240 -1.93 7.87 18.13
CA PHE A 240 -1.54 7.20 16.89
C PHE A 240 -2.33 5.90 16.71
N ARG A 241 -2.37 5.03 17.69
CA ARG A 241 -3.15 3.77 17.59
C ARG A 241 -4.63 3.99 17.34
N LYS A 242 -5.21 5.05 17.91
CA LYS A 242 -6.61 5.41 17.70
C LYS A 242 -6.91 5.81 16.27
N TYR A 243 -6.00 6.54 15.60
CA TYR A 243 -6.24 7.13 14.28
C TYR A 243 -5.57 6.36 13.14
N SER A 244 -4.56 5.53 13.40
CA SER A 244 -3.80 4.80 12.37
C SER A 244 -4.50 3.55 11.84
N GLY A 245 -5.62 3.15 12.42
CA GLY A 245 -6.44 2.06 11.90
C GLY A 245 -6.87 2.35 10.47
N GLN A 246 -6.62 1.41 9.54
CA GLN A 246 -6.85 1.63 8.11
C GLN A 246 -8.31 1.98 7.80
N MET A 247 -9.27 1.42 8.55
CA MET A 247 -10.68 1.77 8.44
C MET A 247 -10.93 3.24 8.83
N ALA A 248 -10.33 3.71 9.92
CA ALA A 248 -10.48 5.11 10.36
C ALA A 248 -9.85 6.08 9.33
N ILE A 249 -8.75 5.69 8.71
CA ILE A 249 -8.13 6.46 7.62
C ILE A 249 -9.05 6.51 6.40
N LEU A 250 -9.61 5.37 5.98
CA LEU A 250 -10.55 5.32 4.86
C LEU A 250 -11.77 6.22 5.07
N GLU A 251 -12.34 6.23 6.28
CA GLU A 251 -13.47 7.11 6.61
C GLU A 251 -13.08 8.60 6.47
N LYS A 252 -11.88 8.98 6.91
CA LYS A 252 -11.36 10.35 6.73
C LYS A 252 -11.14 10.70 5.26
N GLU A 253 -10.63 9.77 4.46
CA GLU A 253 -10.48 9.98 3.02
C GLU A 253 -11.85 10.13 2.33
N ARG A 254 -12.86 9.36 2.72
CA ARG A 254 -14.23 9.50 2.20
C ARG A 254 -14.81 10.90 2.50
N ASP A 255 -14.70 11.36 3.75
CA ASP A 255 -15.12 12.69 4.17
C ASP A 255 -14.39 13.76 3.34
N PHE A 256 -13.10 13.56 3.12
CA PHE A 256 -12.25 14.49 2.37
C PHE A 256 -12.60 14.51 0.87
N ILE A 257 -12.85 13.36 0.26
CA ILE A 257 -13.32 13.23 -1.14
C ILE A 257 -14.62 14.02 -1.32
N SER A 258 -15.61 13.81 -0.46
CA SER A 258 -16.91 14.48 -0.52
C SER A 258 -16.81 16.00 -0.29
N ALA A 259 -15.88 16.45 0.55
CA ALA A 259 -15.73 17.87 0.88
C ALA A 259 -14.90 18.67 -0.13
N SER A 260 -13.90 18.03 -0.77
CA SER A 260 -12.86 18.72 -1.55
C SER A 260 -12.68 18.20 -2.97
N HIS A 261 -13.40 17.13 -3.37
CA HIS A 261 -13.21 16.43 -4.66
C HIS A 261 -11.75 16.04 -4.92
N ALA A 262 -11.07 15.61 -3.87
CA ALA A 262 -9.65 15.27 -3.87
C ALA A 262 -9.36 14.17 -2.87
N VAL A 263 -8.17 13.59 -2.98
CA VAL A 263 -7.62 12.58 -2.06
C VAL A 263 -6.45 13.21 -1.32
N SER A 264 -6.30 12.93 -0.04
CA SER A 264 -5.11 13.36 0.69
C SER A 264 -3.90 12.51 0.26
N VAL A 265 -2.69 13.06 0.43
CA VAL A 265 -1.47 12.29 0.17
C VAL A 265 -1.00 11.70 1.49
N LEU A 266 -1.15 10.38 1.66
CA LEU A 266 -0.76 9.67 2.88
C LEU A 266 -0.19 8.27 2.55
N ASN A 267 1.04 8.01 2.94
CA ASN A 267 1.64 6.69 2.80
C ASN A 267 1.47 5.89 4.09
N THR A 268 0.48 5.00 4.12
CA THR A 268 0.16 4.19 5.29
C THR A 268 1.04 2.97 5.43
N SER A 269 1.68 2.52 4.34
CA SER A 269 2.55 1.34 4.36
C SER A 269 3.74 1.49 5.33
N MET A 270 4.11 2.72 5.69
CA MET A 270 5.15 2.97 6.70
C MET A 270 4.70 2.62 8.12
N PHE A 271 3.39 2.56 8.38
CA PHE A 271 2.85 2.31 9.71
C PHE A 271 2.96 0.84 10.15
N PHE A 272 3.12 -0.11 9.22
CA PHE A 272 3.29 -1.51 9.60
C PHE A 272 4.48 -1.71 10.55
N ALA A 273 5.56 -0.93 10.37
CA ALA A 273 6.75 -1.04 11.21
C ALA A 273 6.46 -0.67 12.67
N ILE A 274 5.58 0.32 12.88
CA ILE A 274 5.11 0.72 14.21
C ILE A 274 4.21 -0.37 14.81
N ASP A 275 3.26 -0.89 14.02
CA ASP A 275 2.38 -1.97 14.47
C ASP A 275 3.16 -3.22 14.86
N TYR A 276 4.20 -3.55 14.10
CA TYR A 276 5.03 -4.73 14.36
C TYR A 276 5.98 -4.56 15.55
N LYS A 277 6.60 -3.37 15.70
CA LYS A 277 7.63 -3.12 16.73
C LYS A 277 7.10 -2.43 17.99
N GLY A 278 5.96 -1.78 17.93
CA GLY A 278 5.29 -1.18 19.09
C GLY A 278 5.80 0.21 19.51
N CYS A 279 5.49 0.58 20.75
CA CYS A 279 5.65 1.92 21.30
C CYS A 279 7.10 2.44 21.30
N GLU A 280 8.06 1.63 21.71
CA GLU A 280 9.46 2.04 21.78
C GLU A 280 10.01 2.42 20.39
N PHE A 281 9.63 1.65 19.37
CA PHE A 281 9.99 1.96 18.00
C PHE A 281 9.29 3.23 17.49
N TYR A 282 8.01 3.42 17.84
CA TYR A 282 7.29 4.65 17.51
C TYR A 282 8.02 5.87 18.06
N ASP A 283 8.35 5.88 19.36
CA ASP A 283 9.03 7.00 20.00
C ASP A 283 10.40 7.30 19.38
N ALA A 284 11.16 6.26 19.04
CA ALA A 284 12.44 6.41 18.36
C ALA A 284 12.29 6.96 16.93
N SER A 285 11.25 6.56 16.20
CA SER A 285 11.03 6.95 14.81
C SER A 285 10.51 8.38 14.65
N ILE A 286 9.73 8.90 15.61
CA ILE A 286 9.15 10.24 15.53
C ILE A 286 9.94 11.32 16.28
N ASN A 287 11.02 10.95 16.96
CA ASN A 287 11.96 11.85 17.64
C ASN A 287 13.36 11.70 17.03
N PRO A 288 13.57 12.12 15.78
CA PRO A 288 14.83 11.96 15.06
C PRO A 288 15.95 12.83 15.62
#